data_5cba7e498e2c1b34fb448c5b847a8726
#
_entry.id   5cba7e498e2c1b34fb448c5b847a8726
#
_cell.length_a   1.000
_cell.length_b   1.000
_cell.length_c   1.000
_cell.angle_alpha   90.00
_cell.angle_beta   90.00
_cell.angle_gamma   90.00
#
_symmetry.space_group_name_H-M   'P 1'
#
loop_
_entity.id
_entity.type
_entity.pdbx_description
1 polymer ?
#
loop_
_entity_poly.entity_id
_entity_poly.type
_entity_poly.pdbx_seq_one_letter_code
_entity_poly.pdbx_strand_id
1 'polypeptide(L)'
;MAAARAFARGGYHATTMQDIAREAGYTPPSLYAYFTGKEQIFGELAALLSREFVAVFDEPVPAGLSFPDRLELLLRHLFEKSDRYRDAVTAFLLASSSGEPLITEGMTRGSSDGANFSSVQLLTTWLRNNSQRGELGEHRPEELGVALAGLAHAFCIQWLADGCPTSNATLASRVTSQFLYGAFGEVPRAKTARLRTL
;
A
#
# COMPACT_ATOMS: atom_id res chain seq x y z
N MET A 1 6.37 -11.02 11.35
CA MET A 1 6.18 -9.58 11.70
C MET A 1 7.31 -8.99 12.56
N ALA A 2 8.04 -9.79 13.38
CA ALA A 2 9.20 -9.27 14.13
C ALA A 2 10.28 -8.62 13.23
N ALA A 3 10.64 -9.25 12.12
CA ALA A 3 11.58 -8.68 11.16
C ALA A 3 11.12 -7.30 10.62
N ALA A 4 9.81 -7.16 10.34
CA ALA A 4 9.26 -5.89 9.90
C ALA A 4 9.49 -4.78 10.94
N ARG A 5 9.25 -5.05 12.23
CA ARG A 5 9.53 -4.10 13.31
C ARG A 5 11.01 -3.76 13.42
N ALA A 6 11.90 -4.74 13.28
CA ALA A 6 13.34 -4.49 13.31
C ALA A 6 13.77 -3.58 12.15
N PHE A 7 13.31 -3.86 10.92
CA PHE A 7 13.60 -3.05 9.75
C PHE A 7 12.97 -1.64 9.82
N ALA A 8 11.75 -1.53 10.33
CA ALA A 8 11.09 -0.22 10.48
C ALA A 8 11.80 0.70 11.46
N ARG A 9 12.40 0.14 12.54
CA ARG A 9 13.15 0.93 13.55
C ARG A 9 14.56 1.27 13.13
N GLY A 10 15.29 0.29 12.58
CA GLY A 10 16.73 0.42 12.30
C GLY A 10 17.06 0.78 10.85
N GLY A 11 16.08 0.70 9.95
CA GLY A 11 16.31 0.68 8.52
C GLY A 11 16.87 -0.67 8.05
N TYR A 12 16.74 -0.96 6.76
CA TYR A 12 17.19 -2.24 6.20
C TYR A 12 18.71 -2.47 6.39
N HIS A 13 19.54 -1.46 6.11
CA HIS A 13 21.00 -1.61 6.10
C HIS A 13 21.58 -1.84 7.49
N ALA A 14 21.15 -1.07 8.48
CA ALA A 14 21.67 -1.15 9.83
C ALA A 14 21.13 -2.36 10.62
N THR A 15 20.02 -2.94 10.19
CA THR A 15 19.42 -4.10 10.85
C THR A 15 20.23 -5.37 10.57
N THR A 16 20.57 -6.12 11.64
CA THR A 16 21.30 -7.39 11.57
C THR A 16 20.39 -8.60 11.83
N MET A 17 20.88 -9.80 11.51
CA MET A 17 20.19 -11.05 11.88
C MET A 17 20.03 -11.21 13.39
N GLN A 18 20.97 -10.67 14.18
CA GLN A 18 20.89 -10.65 15.64
C GLN A 18 19.74 -9.77 16.13
N ASP A 19 19.54 -8.61 15.50
CA ASP A 19 18.44 -7.69 15.86
C ASP A 19 17.08 -8.33 15.54
N ILE A 20 16.98 -8.98 14.37
CA ILE A 20 15.76 -9.69 13.98
C ILE A 20 15.48 -10.85 14.93
N ALA A 21 16.50 -11.65 15.27
CA ALA A 21 16.36 -12.77 16.20
C ALA A 21 15.90 -12.30 17.59
N ARG A 22 16.53 -11.23 18.12
CA ARG A 22 16.15 -10.60 19.38
C ARG A 22 14.71 -10.12 19.37
N GLU A 23 14.27 -9.44 18.31
CA GLU A 23 12.90 -8.96 18.14
C GLU A 23 11.88 -10.11 18.02
N ALA A 24 12.31 -11.23 17.47
CA ALA A 24 11.47 -12.43 17.29
C ALA A 24 11.46 -13.35 18.51
N GLY A 25 12.30 -13.10 19.52
CA GLY A 25 12.46 -13.99 20.68
C GLY A 25 13.20 -15.29 20.35
N TYR A 26 14.04 -15.30 19.33
CA TYR A 26 14.86 -16.44 18.89
C TYR A 26 16.34 -16.18 19.07
N THR A 27 17.15 -17.26 18.97
CA THR A 27 18.60 -17.12 18.85
C THR A 27 19.01 -16.93 17.39
N PRO A 28 20.10 -16.23 17.07
CA PRO A 28 20.57 -16.10 15.71
C PRO A 28 20.79 -17.45 14.99
N PRO A 29 21.39 -18.48 15.61
CA PRO A 29 21.50 -19.81 14.98
C PRO A 29 20.16 -20.42 14.59
N SER A 30 19.13 -20.24 15.44
CA SER A 30 17.77 -20.73 15.12
C SER A 30 17.18 -20.03 13.90
N LEU A 31 17.49 -18.74 13.72
CA LEU A 31 17.01 -17.97 12.56
C LEU A 31 17.73 -18.39 11.27
N TYR A 32 19.04 -18.66 11.36
CA TYR A 32 19.83 -19.15 10.23
C TYR A 32 19.43 -20.57 9.77
N ALA A 33 18.75 -21.36 10.61
CA ALA A 33 18.18 -22.63 10.19
C ALA A 33 17.05 -22.50 9.16
N TYR A 34 16.39 -21.30 9.08
CA TYR A 34 15.26 -21.05 8.21
C TYR A 34 15.58 -20.05 7.09
N PHE A 35 16.51 -19.11 7.33
CA PHE A 35 16.81 -18.01 6.41
C PHE A 35 18.32 -17.90 6.21
N THR A 36 18.76 -17.76 4.98
CA THR A 36 20.18 -17.60 4.64
C THR A 36 20.73 -16.23 5.05
N GLY A 37 19.85 -15.21 5.19
CA GLY A 37 20.23 -13.85 5.56
C GLY A 37 19.02 -12.94 5.67
N LYS A 38 19.26 -11.70 6.02
CA LYS A 38 18.19 -10.67 6.13
C LYS A 38 17.55 -10.35 4.78
N GLU A 39 18.27 -10.56 3.70
CA GLU A 39 17.82 -10.40 2.31
C GLU A 39 16.65 -11.33 2.01
N GLN A 40 16.78 -12.60 2.40
CA GLN A 40 15.70 -13.57 2.23
C GLN A 40 14.48 -13.20 3.08
N ILE A 41 14.68 -12.79 4.34
CA ILE A 41 13.59 -12.36 5.21
C ILE A 41 12.87 -11.14 4.63
N PHE A 42 13.61 -10.18 4.08
CA PHE A 42 13.06 -8.99 3.46
C PHE A 42 12.27 -9.35 2.18
N GLY A 43 12.79 -10.28 1.37
CA GLY A 43 12.10 -10.82 0.20
C GLY A 43 10.78 -11.50 0.55
N GLU A 44 10.74 -12.33 1.59
CA GLU A 44 9.51 -12.96 2.07
C GLU A 44 8.48 -11.93 2.58
N LEU A 45 8.98 -10.86 3.23
CA LEU A 45 8.13 -9.77 3.67
C LEU A 45 7.55 -9.00 2.48
N ALA A 46 8.35 -8.77 1.43
CA ALA A 46 7.91 -8.18 0.17
C ALA A 46 6.82 -9.02 -0.50
N ALA A 47 7.05 -10.32 -0.61
CA ALA A 47 6.10 -11.26 -1.19
C ALA A 47 4.77 -11.29 -0.41
N LEU A 48 4.84 -11.24 0.93
CA LEU A 48 3.65 -11.14 1.78
C LEU A 48 2.88 -9.87 1.46
N LEU A 49 3.53 -8.70 1.47
CA LEU A 49 2.87 -7.42 1.17
C LEU A 49 2.27 -7.42 -0.23
N SER A 50 3.02 -7.90 -1.23
CA SER A 50 2.53 -7.99 -2.61
C SER A 50 1.21 -8.77 -2.68
N ARG A 51 1.16 -9.97 -2.10
CA ARG A 51 -0.07 -10.78 -2.06
C ARG A 51 -1.23 -10.07 -1.37
N GLU A 52 -0.97 -9.47 -0.21
CA GLU A 52 -2.00 -8.80 0.60
C GLU A 52 -2.57 -7.55 -0.09
N PHE A 53 -1.72 -6.80 -0.80
CA PHE A 53 -2.17 -5.60 -1.52
C PHE A 53 -2.83 -5.95 -2.86
N VAL A 54 -2.31 -6.93 -3.61
CA VAL A 54 -2.94 -7.40 -4.86
C VAL A 54 -4.35 -7.92 -4.57
N ALA A 55 -4.54 -8.69 -3.49
CA ALA A 55 -5.84 -9.24 -3.13
C ALA A 55 -6.94 -8.18 -2.94
N VAL A 56 -6.58 -6.94 -2.58
CA VAL A 56 -7.57 -5.84 -2.45
C VAL A 56 -8.22 -5.50 -3.80
N PHE A 57 -7.49 -5.64 -4.89
CA PHE A 57 -7.99 -5.34 -6.24
C PHE A 57 -8.93 -6.42 -6.79
N ASP A 58 -8.91 -7.61 -6.21
CA ASP A 58 -9.79 -8.72 -6.54
C ASP A 58 -11.06 -8.75 -5.66
N GLU A 59 -11.16 -7.86 -4.66
CA GLU A 59 -12.33 -7.78 -3.81
C GLU A 59 -13.56 -7.31 -4.61
N PRO A 60 -14.73 -7.97 -4.44
CA PRO A 60 -15.92 -7.61 -5.17
C PRO A 60 -16.41 -6.22 -4.78
N VAL A 61 -16.63 -5.37 -5.78
CA VAL A 61 -17.20 -4.04 -5.59
C VAL A 61 -18.73 -4.17 -5.54
N PRO A 62 -19.41 -3.69 -4.49
CA PRO A 62 -20.86 -3.75 -4.38
C PRO A 62 -21.55 -3.03 -5.56
N ALA A 63 -22.61 -3.64 -6.09
CA ALA A 63 -23.39 -3.05 -7.18
C ALA A 63 -24.10 -1.76 -6.74
N GLY A 64 -24.25 -0.82 -7.67
CA GLY A 64 -24.99 0.43 -7.44
C GLY A 64 -24.19 1.55 -6.75
N LEU A 65 -22.92 1.34 -6.44
CA LEU A 65 -22.05 2.43 -5.96
C LEU A 65 -21.69 3.38 -7.10
N SER A 66 -21.64 4.68 -6.81
CA SER A 66 -21.06 5.67 -7.71
C SER A 66 -19.56 5.46 -7.88
N PHE A 67 -18.94 6.02 -8.94
CA PHE A 67 -17.47 5.93 -9.10
C PHE A 67 -16.69 6.49 -7.90
N PRO A 68 -17.04 7.67 -7.34
CA PRO A 68 -16.41 8.16 -6.11
C PRO A 68 -16.50 7.19 -4.94
N ASP A 69 -17.66 6.55 -4.73
CA ASP A 69 -17.86 5.60 -3.63
C ASP A 69 -17.03 4.32 -3.84
N ARG A 70 -16.94 3.82 -5.10
CA ARG A 70 -16.09 2.68 -5.45
C ARG A 70 -14.61 2.98 -5.20
N LEU A 71 -14.16 4.16 -5.59
CA LEU A 71 -12.78 4.60 -5.40
C LEU A 71 -12.44 4.76 -3.91
N GLU A 72 -13.35 5.37 -3.13
CA GLU A 72 -13.18 5.51 -1.68
C GLU A 72 -13.12 4.15 -0.98
N LEU A 73 -13.94 3.18 -1.41
CA LEU A 73 -13.92 1.81 -0.90
C LEU A 73 -12.57 1.13 -1.14
N LEU A 74 -12.06 1.20 -2.38
CA LEU A 74 -10.73 0.66 -2.72
C LEU A 74 -9.64 1.29 -1.84
N LEU A 75 -9.59 2.62 -1.77
CA LEU A 75 -8.58 3.33 -0.99
C LEU A 75 -8.68 3.01 0.51
N ARG A 76 -9.89 2.86 1.05
CA ARG A 76 -10.10 2.44 2.43
C ARG A 76 -9.46 1.07 2.69
N HIS A 77 -9.71 0.08 1.84
CA HIS A 77 -9.13 -1.25 1.99
C HIS A 77 -7.61 -1.24 1.85
N LEU A 78 -7.05 -0.43 0.93
CA LEU A 78 -5.60 -0.26 0.81
C LEU A 78 -4.99 0.37 2.08
N PHE A 79 -5.63 1.38 2.68
CA PHE A 79 -5.16 1.98 3.92
C PHE A 79 -5.37 1.07 5.14
N GLU A 80 -6.41 0.25 5.18
CA GLU A 80 -6.59 -0.80 6.20
C GLU A 80 -5.48 -1.84 6.14
N LYS A 81 -5.05 -2.25 4.94
CA LYS A 81 -3.88 -3.11 4.75
C LYS A 81 -2.59 -2.40 5.18
N SER A 82 -2.43 -1.13 4.83
CA SER A 82 -1.26 -0.32 5.25
C SER A 82 -1.17 -0.21 6.77
N ASP A 83 -2.29 -0.03 7.46
CA ASP A 83 -2.36 0.00 8.91
C ASP A 83 -2.01 -1.36 9.54
N ARG A 84 -2.62 -2.41 9.03
CA ARG A 84 -2.38 -3.79 9.50
C ARG A 84 -0.93 -4.22 9.37
N TYR A 85 -0.26 -3.79 8.31
CA TYR A 85 1.12 -4.15 7.98
C TYR A 85 2.08 -2.96 8.12
N ARG A 86 1.76 -1.97 8.99
CA ARG A 86 2.45 -0.68 9.07
C ARG A 86 3.97 -0.79 9.19
N ASP A 87 4.48 -1.70 10.03
CA ASP A 87 5.92 -1.87 10.20
C ASP A 87 6.58 -2.36 8.90
N ALA A 88 5.93 -3.28 8.19
CA ALA A 88 6.43 -3.78 6.92
C ALA A 88 6.38 -2.68 5.84
N VAL A 89 5.25 -1.98 5.73
CA VAL A 89 5.11 -0.84 4.80
C VAL A 89 6.15 0.23 5.11
N THR A 90 6.35 0.60 6.38
CA THR A 90 7.37 1.57 6.81
C THR A 90 8.77 1.10 6.44
N ALA A 91 9.10 -0.18 6.67
CA ALA A 91 10.40 -0.75 6.30
C ALA A 91 10.67 -0.61 4.79
N PHE A 92 9.66 -0.87 3.95
CA PHE A 92 9.77 -0.71 2.49
C PHE A 92 9.89 0.75 2.07
N LEU A 93 9.11 1.65 2.66
CA LEU A 93 9.19 3.09 2.36
C LEU A 93 10.58 3.66 2.69
N LEU A 94 11.13 3.32 3.86
CA LEU A 94 12.46 3.73 4.28
C LEU A 94 13.54 3.17 3.35
N ALA A 95 13.43 1.91 2.97
CA ALA A 95 14.36 1.27 2.08
C ALA A 95 14.30 1.86 0.66
N SER A 96 13.11 2.23 0.14
CA SER A 96 12.93 2.87 -1.16
C SER A 96 13.52 4.28 -1.21
N SER A 97 13.50 5.02 -0.09
CA SER A 97 14.05 6.39 -0.02
C SER A 97 15.58 6.42 -0.02
N SER A 98 16.26 5.31 0.28
CA SER A 98 17.72 5.20 0.23
C SER A 98 18.31 5.00 -1.17
N GLY A 99 17.50 4.96 -2.21
CA GLY A 99 17.96 4.90 -3.62
C GLY A 99 18.54 3.56 -4.06
N GLU A 100 18.32 2.50 -3.30
CA GLU A 100 18.94 1.19 -3.57
C GLU A 100 18.14 0.32 -4.54
N PRO A 101 18.82 -0.31 -5.53
CA PRO A 101 18.19 -1.21 -6.51
C PRO A 101 17.60 -2.49 -5.88
N LEU A 102 18.05 -2.87 -4.68
CA LEU A 102 17.66 -4.11 -3.98
C LEU A 102 16.16 -4.23 -3.73
N ILE A 103 15.45 -3.10 -3.66
CA ILE A 103 14.03 -3.09 -3.39
C ILE A 103 13.24 -3.39 -4.65
N THR A 104 13.67 -2.82 -5.77
CA THR A 104 13.09 -3.14 -7.07
C THR A 104 13.34 -4.60 -7.43
N GLU A 105 14.54 -5.13 -7.20
CA GLU A 105 14.88 -6.52 -7.46
C GLU A 105 14.28 -7.49 -6.43
N GLY A 106 14.19 -7.13 -5.15
CA GLY A 106 13.55 -7.94 -4.10
C GLY A 106 12.05 -8.05 -4.28
N MET A 107 11.37 -6.96 -4.67
CA MET A 107 9.95 -6.99 -5.05
C MET A 107 9.71 -7.73 -6.36
N THR A 108 10.71 -7.76 -7.27
CA THR A 108 10.61 -8.49 -8.55
C THR A 108 11.04 -9.95 -8.43
N ARG A 109 11.98 -10.29 -7.54
CA ARG A 109 12.49 -11.67 -7.37
C ARG A 109 11.77 -12.49 -6.30
N GLY A 110 11.08 -11.85 -5.35
CA GLY A 110 10.32 -12.54 -4.29
C GLY A 110 9.02 -13.17 -4.76
N SER A 111 8.56 -12.85 -5.95
CA SER A 111 7.41 -13.47 -6.59
C SER A 111 7.92 -14.59 -7.52
N SER A 112 7.73 -15.85 -7.12
CA SER A 112 7.96 -17.02 -7.97
C SER A 112 7.19 -16.99 -9.30
N ASP A 113 6.22 -16.10 -9.42
CA ASP A 113 5.35 -15.93 -10.58
C ASP A 113 5.65 -14.69 -11.44
N GLY A 114 6.76 -13.97 -11.17
CA GLY A 114 7.21 -12.85 -12.00
C GLY A 114 6.25 -11.61 -12.00
N ALA A 115 5.26 -11.59 -11.13
CA ALA A 115 4.33 -10.49 -11.03
C ALA A 115 4.97 -9.30 -10.31
N ASN A 116 5.48 -8.35 -11.09
CA ASN A 116 5.90 -7.06 -10.58
C ASN A 116 4.71 -6.35 -9.94
N PHE A 117 4.75 -6.19 -8.62
CA PHE A 117 3.81 -5.32 -7.91
C PHE A 117 4.08 -3.87 -8.30
N SER A 118 3.35 -3.40 -9.30
CA SER A 118 3.30 -1.98 -9.63
C SER A 118 1.95 -1.43 -9.20
N SER A 119 1.93 -0.63 -8.14
CA SER A 119 0.71 0.06 -7.68
C SER A 119 0.08 0.90 -8.80
N VAL A 120 0.90 1.48 -9.67
CA VAL A 120 0.43 2.21 -10.86
C VAL A 120 -0.34 1.28 -11.82
N GLN A 121 0.21 0.10 -12.12
CA GLN A 121 -0.45 -0.85 -13.03
C GLN A 121 -1.76 -1.39 -12.44
N LEU A 122 -1.76 -1.74 -11.16
CA LEU A 122 -2.97 -2.22 -10.47
C LEU A 122 -4.05 -1.15 -10.46
N LEU A 123 -3.71 0.07 -10.06
CA LEU A 123 -4.65 1.20 -10.05
C LEU A 123 -5.14 1.56 -11.46
N THR A 124 -4.26 1.55 -12.46
CA THR A 124 -4.66 1.78 -13.86
C THR A 124 -5.64 0.72 -14.33
N THR A 125 -5.37 -0.56 -14.06
CA THR A 125 -6.25 -1.67 -14.42
C THR A 125 -7.58 -1.56 -13.69
N TRP A 126 -7.55 -1.24 -12.40
CA TRP A 126 -8.76 -1.04 -11.62
C TRP A 126 -9.61 0.12 -12.15
N LEU A 127 -9.00 1.26 -12.49
CA LEU A 127 -9.68 2.41 -13.09
C LEU A 127 -10.38 2.02 -14.40
N ARG A 128 -9.69 1.27 -15.28
CA ARG A 128 -10.28 0.79 -16.53
C ARG A 128 -11.49 -0.13 -16.31
N ASN A 129 -11.40 -1.02 -15.33
CA ASN A 129 -12.43 -2.04 -15.10
C ASN A 129 -13.62 -1.51 -14.29
N ASN A 130 -13.42 -0.48 -13.49
CA ASN A 130 -14.40 0.03 -12.54
C ASN A 130 -14.94 1.43 -12.89
N SER A 131 -14.53 2.03 -14.01
CA SER A 131 -15.13 3.26 -14.53
C SER A 131 -16.08 2.98 -15.67
N GLN A 132 -17.19 3.74 -15.74
CA GLN A 132 -18.10 3.73 -16.87
C GLN A 132 -17.67 4.79 -17.90
N ARG A 133 -18.24 4.69 -19.10
CA ARG A 133 -17.95 5.64 -20.18
C ARG A 133 -18.29 7.07 -19.74
N GLY A 134 -17.27 7.93 -19.74
CA GLY A 134 -17.40 9.35 -19.33
C GLY A 134 -17.12 9.66 -17.87
N GLU A 135 -17.01 8.66 -16.98
CA GLU A 135 -16.68 8.90 -15.55
C GLU A 135 -15.25 9.43 -15.35
N LEU A 136 -14.31 9.10 -16.25
CA LEU A 136 -12.94 9.60 -16.22
C LEU A 136 -12.74 10.86 -17.06
N GLY A 137 -13.81 11.40 -17.65
CA GLY A 137 -13.73 12.54 -18.57
C GLY A 137 -12.88 12.22 -19.80
N GLU A 138 -11.99 13.16 -20.20
CA GLU A 138 -11.05 12.99 -21.30
C GLU A 138 -9.68 12.43 -20.87
N HIS A 139 -9.53 12.11 -19.56
CA HIS A 139 -8.26 11.64 -19.02
C HIS A 139 -7.98 10.19 -19.37
N ARG A 140 -6.73 9.88 -19.61
CA ARG A 140 -6.27 8.51 -19.87
C ARG A 140 -6.12 7.75 -18.56
N PRO A 141 -6.62 6.49 -18.47
CA PRO A 141 -6.47 5.68 -17.26
C PRO A 141 -5.03 5.55 -16.77
N GLU A 142 -4.04 5.56 -17.69
CA GLU A 142 -2.62 5.48 -17.38
C GLU A 142 -2.13 6.72 -16.61
N GLU A 143 -2.53 7.90 -17.02
CA GLU A 143 -2.19 9.16 -16.36
C GLU A 143 -2.84 9.26 -14.99
N LEU A 144 -4.13 8.88 -14.93
CA LEU A 144 -4.87 8.82 -13.67
C LEU A 144 -4.32 7.78 -12.70
N GLY A 145 -3.86 6.62 -13.20
CA GLY A 145 -3.22 5.60 -12.40
C GLY A 145 -1.93 6.10 -11.73
N VAL A 146 -1.09 6.83 -12.46
CA VAL A 146 0.11 7.48 -11.92
C VAL A 146 -0.25 8.53 -10.88
N ALA A 147 -1.21 9.40 -11.18
CA ALA A 147 -1.64 10.47 -10.27
C ALA A 147 -2.21 9.90 -8.97
N LEU A 148 -3.10 8.92 -9.08
CA LEU A 148 -3.72 8.26 -7.92
C LEU A 148 -2.70 7.50 -7.07
N ALA A 149 -1.79 6.75 -7.70
CA ALA A 149 -0.73 6.04 -7.00
C ALA A 149 0.18 7.02 -6.23
N GLY A 150 0.61 8.10 -6.88
CA GLY A 150 1.44 9.13 -6.24
C GLY A 150 0.73 9.80 -5.07
N LEU A 151 -0.54 10.17 -5.25
CA LEU A 151 -1.34 10.81 -4.21
C LEU A 151 -1.57 9.86 -3.01
N ALA A 152 -2.05 8.65 -3.26
CA ALA A 152 -2.29 7.65 -2.22
C ALA A 152 -1.00 7.32 -1.45
N HIS A 153 0.13 7.20 -2.15
CA HIS A 153 1.43 6.93 -1.56
C HIS A 153 1.90 8.08 -0.65
N ALA A 154 1.83 9.33 -1.14
CA ALA A 154 2.23 10.49 -0.35
C ALA A 154 1.39 10.63 0.93
N PHE A 155 0.07 10.45 0.82
CA PHE A 155 -0.83 10.49 1.99
C PHE A 155 -0.56 9.33 2.97
N CYS A 156 -0.27 8.12 2.45
CA CYS A 156 0.08 6.97 3.28
C CYS A 156 1.38 7.20 4.06
N ILE A 157 2.43 7.69 3.39
CA ILE A 157 3.72 8.03 4.03
C ILE A 157 3.51 9.03 5.17
N GLN A 158 2.83 10.14 4.87
CA GLN A 158 2.59 11.18 5.87
C GLN A 158 1.76 10.65 7.05
N TRP A 159 0.70 9.89 6.75
CA TRP A 159 -0.17 9.31 7.77
C TRP A 159 0.58 8.32 8.70
N LEU A 160 1.46 7.49 8.14
CA LEU A 160 2.32 6.58 8.93
C LEU A 160 3.34 7.37 9.77
N ALA A 161 3.97 8.39 9.17
CA ALA A 161 4.96 9.24 9.87
C ALA A 161 4.34 10.00 11.05
N ASP A 162 3.10 10.45 10.92
CA ASP A 162 2.34 11.14 11.97
C ASP A 162 1.74 10.19 13.03
N GLY A 163 2.02 8.89 12.96
CA GLY A 163 1.51 7.90 13.91
C GLY A 163 0.03 7.56 13.71
N CYS A 164 -0.47 7.67 12.49
CA CYS A 164 -1.84 7.30 12.08
C CYS A 164 -2.94 8.09 12.83
N PRO A 165 -2.93 9.42 12.78
CA PRO A 165 -3.80 10.27 13.61
C PRO A 165 -5.28 10.24 13.21
N THR A 166 -5.59 9.75 12.01
CA THR A 166 -6.96 9.70 11.45
C THR A 166 -7.33 8.28 11.05
N SER A 167 -8.64 7.99 11.01
CA SER A 167 -9.11 6.68 10.55
C SER A 167 -8.83 6.44 9.08
N ASN A 168 -8.70 5.17 8.69
CA ASN A 168 -8.51 4.74 7.31
C ASN A 168 -9.63 5.27 6.39
N ALA A 169 -10.88 5.30 6.88
CA ALA A 169 -12.02 5.86 6.15
C ALA A 169 -11.86 7.37 5.91
N THR A 170 -11.42 8.13 6.91
CA THR A 170 -11.18 9.57 6.76
C THR A 170 -10.03 9.84 5.77
N LEU A 171 -8.97 9.03 5.84
CA LEU A 171 -7.84 9.14 4.92
C LEU A 171 -8.28 8.83 3.48
N ALA A 172 -9.03 7.75 3.28
CA ALA A 172 -9.56 7.36 1.97
C ALA A 172 -10.44 8.46 1.37
N SER A 173 -11.37 9.02 2.17
CA SER A 173 -12.24 10.11 1.73
C SER A 173 -11.47 11.35 1.30
N ARG A 174 -10.41 11.73 2.05
CA ARG A 174 -9.53 12.85 1.68
C ARG A 174 -8.82 12.63 0.37
N VAL A 175 -8.22 11.44 0.18
CA VAL A 175 -7.50 11.10 -1.05
C VAL A 175 -8.46 11.05 -2.24
N THR A 176 -9.64 10.44 -2.08
CA THR A 176 -10.69 10.42 -3.11
C THR A 176 -11.10 11.83 -3.51
N SER A 177 -11.39 12.68 -2.53
CA SER A 177 -11.80 14.06 -2.76
C SER A 177 -10.70 14.87 -3.48
N GLN A 178 -9.45 14.72 -3.02
CA GLN A 178 -8.30 15.40 -3.64
C GLN A 178 -8.05 14.92 -5.07
N PHE A 179 -8.21 13.63 -5.32
CA PHE A 179 -8.02 13.05 -6.65
C PHE A 179 -9.11 13.51 -7.64
N LEU A 180 -10.37 13.52 -7.20
CA LEU A 180 -11.49 13.83 -8.09
C LEU A 180 -11.68 15.33 -8.32
N TYR A 181 -11.41 16.16 -7.31
CA TYR A 181 -11.76 17.58 -7.34
C TYR A 181 -10.55 18.52 -7.24
N GLY A 182 -9.37 18.00 -6.88
CA GLY A 182 -8.17 18.81 -6.69
C GLY A 182 -8.29 19.78 -5.52
N ALA A 183 -7.40 20.80 -5.48
CA ALA A 183 -7.36 21.79 -4.41
C ALA A 183 -8.47 22.84 -4.49
N PHE A 184 -9.06 23.04 -5.65
CA PHE A 184 -10.04 24.09 -5.92
C PHE A 184 -11.42 23.59 -6.36
N GLY A 185 -11.59 22.25 -6.40
CA GLY A 185 -12.86 21.64 -6.77
C GLY A 185 -13.91 21.75 -5.65
N GLU A 186 -15.16 22.03 -6.03
CA GLU A 186 -16.27 21.93 -5.09
C GLU A 186 -16.55 20.46 -4.79
N VAL A 187 -16.37 20.06 -3.53
CA VAL A 187 -16.82 18.74 -3.06
C VAL A 187 -18.36 18.74 -3.11
N PRO A 188 -19.01 17.88 -3.91
CA PRO A 188 -20.45 17.79 -3.91
C PRO A 188 -20.96 17.49 -2.49
N ARG A 189 -21.77 18.39 -1.93
CA ARG A 189 -22.31 18.30 -0.58
C ARG A 189 -23.40 17.22 -0.42
N ALA A 190 -23.26 16.03 -1.04
CA ALA A 190 -24.27 15.01 -0.99
C ALA A 190 -23.76 13.66 -0.51
N LYS A 191 -24.34 13.19 0.60
CA LYS A 191 -24.45 11.81 1.06
C LYS A 191 -23.36 11.22 1.95
N THR A 192 -23.04 11.88 3.05
CA THR A 192 -22.32 11.28 4.21
C THR A 192 -23.13 10.19 4.94
N ALA A 193 -24.33 9.85 4.50
CA ALA A 193 -25.25 9.02 5.28
C ALA A 193 -25.23 7.52 4.96
N ARG A 194 -24.57 7.06 3.86
CA ARG A 194 -24.71 5.67 3.43
C ARG A 194 -23.55 4.72 3.71
N LEU A 195 -22.36 5.23 4.06
CA LEU A 195 -21.18 4.39 4.33
C LEU A 195 -20.97 4.05 5.82
N ARG A 196 -21.87 4.46 6.72
CA ARG A 196 -21.76 4.17 8.17
C ARG A 196 -22.32 2.81 8.61
N THR A 197 -22.87 2.00 7.70
CA THR A 197 -23.60 0.77 8.05
C THR A 197 -23.20 -0.45 7.18
N LEU A 198 -21.98 -0.48 6.64
CA LEU A 198 -21.44 -1.68 5.99
C LEU A 198 -20.14 -2.09 6.66
#